data_bc231116cc3f9d7fe1124a2ea65386ef
#
_entry.id   bc231116cc3f9d7fe1124a2ea65386ef
#
_cell.length_a   1.000
_cell.length_b   1.000
_cell.length_c   1.000
_cell.angle_alpha   90.00
_cell.angle_beta   90.00
_cell.angle_gamma   90.00
#
_symmetry.space_group_name_H-M   'P 1'
#
loop_
_entity.id
_entity.type
_entity.pdbx_description
1 polymer ?
#
loop_
_entity_poly.entity_id
_entity_poly.type
_entity_poly.pdbx_seq_one_letter_code
_entity_poly.pdbx_strand_id
1 'polypeptide(L)'
;ECQIRTHELVMDDIMILSAGDQIPADAVVVEGEAAVNESLLTGESDEVMKKNGDELFSGSFIVHGKCYTRIIRVGGDSYAAKLTMKAKAIRIGEQSEILRSLNGFVKLAGIAIIPIGIIMFGQQYFLYGTTAKMSIQAMVAAIMGMIPEGLFLLASVTLVLSAVRLAQK
;
A
#
# COMPACT_ATOMS: atom_id res chain seq x y z
N GLU A 1 35.84 9.60 19.74
CA GLU A 1 35.07 9.21 18.56
C GLU A 1 35.15 7.68 18.40
N CYS A 2 34.02 7.02 18.19
CA CYS A 2 33.95 5.59 17.93
C CYS A 2 32.97 5.33 16.77
N GLN A 3 33.20 4.28 16.01
CA GLN A 3 32.24 3.83 14.99
C GLN A 3 31.35 2.76 15.64
N ILE A 4 30.04 2.97 15.57
CA ILE A 4 29.03 2.04 16.06
C ILE A 4 28.06 1.66 14.93
N ARG A 5 27.36 0.57 15.11
CA ARG A 5 26.37 0.13 14.11
C ARG A 5 25.08 0.93 14.27
N THR A 6 24.36 1.15 13.18
CA THR A 6 23.11 1.94 13.15
C THR A 6 22.06 1.44 14.16
N HIS A 7 22.01 0.16 14.45
CA HIS A 7 21.07 -0.43 15.42
C HIS A 7 21.49 -0.26 16.88
N GLU A 8 22.69 0.24 17.15
CA GLU A 8 23.22 0.53 18.48
C GLU A 8 23.02 2.01 18.87
N LEU A 9 22.53 2.83 17.93
CA LEU A 9 22.25 4.25 18.18
C LEU A 9 21.12 4.42 19.19
N VAL A 10 21.32 5.30 20.16
CA VAL A 10 20.33 5.65 21.16
C VAL A 10 20.01 7.15 21.15
N MET A 11 18.90 7.51 21.78
CA MET A 11 18.54 8.93 21.93
C MET A 11 19.62 9.67 22.73
N ASP A 12 19.81 10.94 22.41
CA ASP A 12 20.80 11.85 22.98
C ASP A 12 22.26 11.56 22.61
N ASP A 13 22.56 10.53 21.83
CA ASP A 13 23.89 10.34 21.26
C ASP A 13 24.27 11.50 20.33
N ILE A 14 25.56 11.84 20.32
CA ILE A 14 26.13 12.81 19.39
C ILE A 14 26.72 12.08 18.18
N MET A 15 26.17 12.36 17.01
CA MET A 15 26.68 11.87 15.73
C MET A 15 27.51 12.94 15.03
N ILE A 16 28.56 12.51 14.37
CA ILE A 16 29.35 13.33 13.44
C ILE A 16 28.94 12.90 12.04
N LEU A 17 28.39 13.83 11.26
CA LEU A 17 27.95 13.62 9.90
C LEU A 17 28.79 14.48 8.95
N SER A 18 29.23 13.87 7.85
CA SER A 18 30.07 14.49 6.82
C SER A 18 29.50 14.25 5.43
N ALA A 19 29.99 14.96 4.44
CA ALA A 19 29.58 14.80 3.05
C ALA A 19 29.66 13.34 2.59
N GLY A 20 28.56 12.82 2.03
CA GLY A 20 28.38 11.45 1.60
C GLY A 20 27.72 10.53 2.64
N ASP A 21 27.59 10.96 3.89
CA ASP A 21 26.95 10.16 4.93
C ASP A 21 25.43 10.16 4.78
N GLN A 22 24.83 9.00 4.98
CA GLN A 22 23.38 8.88 5.15
C GLN A 22 23.03 9.11 6.61
N ILE A 23 22.00 9.90 6.88
CA ILE A 23 21.50 10.20 8.22
C ILE A 23 20.73 8.96 8.75
N PRO A 24 21.25 8.26 9.77
CA PRO A 24 20.67 6.99 10.24
C PRO A 24 19.47 7.15 11.17
N ALA A 25 19.37 8.29 11.85
CA ALA A 25 18.31 8.59 12.84
C ALA A 25 17.96 10.06 12.79
N ASP A 26 16.75 10.43 13.24
CA ASP A 26 16.40 11.85 13.30
C ASP A 26 17.21 12.55 14.37
N ALA A 27 17.79 13.70 14.02
CA ALA A 27 18.70 14.42 14.87
C ALA A 27 18.51 15.93 14.74
N VAL A 28 19.10 16.69 15.67
CA VAL A 28 19.19 18.15 15.61
C VAL A 28 20.64 18.54 15.49
N VAL A 29 20.95 19.48 14.60
CA VAL A 29 22.30 20.06 14.47
C VAL A 29 22.65 20.83 15.73
N VAL A 30 23.76 20.46 16.38
CA VAL A 30 24.26 21.13 17.58
C VAL A 30 25.39 22.10 17.22
N GLU A 31 26.23 21.71 16.25
CA GLU A 31 27.38 22.52 15.82
C GLU A 31 27.70 22.25 14.35
N GLY A 32 28.13 23.28 13.61
CA GLY A 32 28.45 23.19 12.19
C GLY A 32 27.24 23.47 11.28
N GLU A 33 27.45 23.24 10.00
CA GLU A 33 26.41 23.38 8.96
C GLU A 33 26.63 22.34 7.87
N ALA A 34 25.53 21.90 7.25
CA ALA A 34 25.58 20.94 6.17
C ALA A 34 24.44 21.15 5.17
N ALA A 35 24.73 20.93 3.89
CA ALA A 35 23.72 20.81 2.84
C ALA A 35 23.20 19.38 2.80
N VAL A 36 21.89 19.22 2.89
CA VAL A 36 21.21 17.92 3.00
C VAL A 36 20.28 17.73 1.82
N ASN A 37 20.34 16.56 1.22
CA ASN A 37 19.36 16.13 0.22
C ASN A 37 18.27 15.29 0.90
N GLU A 38 17.05 15.83 0.89
CA GLU A 38 15.87 15.20 1.49
C GLU A 38 14.93 14.56 0.44
N SER A 39 15.40 14.39 -0.81
CA SER A 39 14.58 13.94 -1.94
C SER A 39 13.87 12.59 -1.73
N LEU A 40 14.44 11.68 -0.96
CA LEU A 40 13.81 10.40 -0.62
C LEU A 40 12.57 10.57 0.28
N LEU A 41 12.46 11.69 0.99
CA LEU A 41 11.35 11.97 1.90
C LEU A 41 10.33 12.93 1.30
N THR A 42 10.79 13.97 0.61
CA THR A 42 9.97 15.05 0.07
C THR A 42 9.65 14.89 -1.42
N GLY A 43 10.48 14.15 -2.15
CA GLY A 43 10.43 14.05 -3.60
C GLY A 43 11.09 15.22 -4.33
N GLU A 44 11.56 16.24 -3.61
CA GLU A 44 12.25 17.41 -4.16
C GLU A 44 13.76 17.20 -4.11
N SER A 45 14.44 17.49 -5.22
CA SER A 45 15.88 17.24 -5.35
C SER A 45 16.76 18.41 -4.85
N ASP A 46 16.14 19.47 -4.37
CA ASP A 46 16.87 20.65 -3.92
C ASP A 46 17.60 20.37 -2.60
N GLU A 47 18.83 20.90 -2.52
CA GLU A 47 19.64 20.80 -1.31
C GLU A 47 19.18 21.85 -0.28
N VAL A 48 18.94 21.40 0.94
CA VAL A 48 18.53 22.26 2.04
C VAL A 48 19.70 22.49 2.99
N MET A 49 20.08 23.76 3.18
CA MET A 49 21.10 24.12 4.17
C MET A 49 20.55 23.99 5.58
N LYS A 50 21.17 23.15 6.39
CA LYS A 50 20.86 22.95 7.81
C LYS A 50 21.93 23.55 8.68
N LYS A 51 21.50 24.30 9.71
CA LYS A 51 22.32 25.00 10.66
C LYS A 51 22.01 24.60 12.10
N ASN A 52 22.75 25.13 13.04
CA ASN A 52 22.53 24.86 14.45
C ASN A 52 21.05 25.08 14.85
N GLY A 53 20.44 24.07 15.43
CA GLY A 53 19.03 24.03 15.82
C GLY A 53 18.08 23.40 14.78
N ASP A 54 18.51 23.17 13.55
CA ASP A 54 17.68 22.57 12.51
C ASP A 54 17.58 21.05 12.67
N GLU A 55 16.42 20.50 12.36
CA GLU A 55 16.20 19.05 12.36
C GLU A 55 16.73 18.39 11.08
N LEU A 56 17.37 17.25 11.25
CA LEU A 56 17.78 16.31 10.22
C LEU A 56 16.90 15.06 10.28
N PHE A 57 16.45 14.60 9.13
CA PHE A 57 15.57 13.44 9.04
C PHE A 57 16.32 12.19 8.58
N SER A 58 16.06 11.08 9.23
CA SER A 58 16.60 9.77 8.85
C SER A 58 16.27 9.42 7.39
N GLY A 59 17.23 8.83 6.68
CA GLY A 59 17.09 8.49 5.26
C GLY A 59 17.58 9.56 4.30
N SER A 60 17.81 10.80 4.74
CA SER A 60 18.42 11.87 3.95
C SER A 60 19.94 11.70 3.86
N PHE A 61 20.58 12.43 2.96
CA PHE A 61 22.04 12.38 2.75
C PHE A 61 22.67 13.75 2.93
N ILE A 62 23.87 13.78 3.56
CA ILE A 62 24.70 14.96 3.60
C ILE A 62 25.41 15.10 2.24
N VAL A 63 25.17 16.21 1.55
CA VAL A 63 25.80 16.51 0.24
C VAL A 63 27.11 17.24 0.45
N HIS A 64 27.10 18.30 1.27
CA HIS A 64 28.25 19.10 1.58
C HIS A 64 28.27 19.48 3.06
N GLY A 65 29.47 19.76 3.58
CA GLY A 65 29.68 20.22 4.94
C GLY A 65 29.95 19.09 5.94
N LYS A 66 30.02 19.50 7.20
CA LYS A 66 30.20 18.62 8.35
C LYS A 66 29.49 19.24 9.56
N CYS A 67 28.71 18.40 10.26
CA CYS A 67 28.00 18.85 11.44
C CYS A 67 28.03 17.81 12.55
N TYR A 68 27.91 18.29 13.79
CA TYR A 68 27.67 17.49 14.98
C TYR A 68 26.18 17.56 15.29
N THR A 69 25.58 16.42 15.50
CA THR A 69 24.12 16.31 15.64
C THR A 69 23.76 15.46 16.86
N ARG A 70 22.70 15.83 17.55
CA ARG A 70 22.17 15.05 18.66
C ARG A 70 20.94 14.31 18.20
N ILE A 71 20.92 13.01 18.45
CA ILE A 71 19.80 12.12 18.08
C ILE A 71 18.57 12.46 18.94
N ILE A 72 17.44 12.66 18.28
CA ILE A 72 16.16 12.98 18.93
C ILE A 72 15.11 11.87 18.77
N ARG A 73 15.22 11.03 17.72
CA ARG A 73 14.33 9.90 17.48
C ARG A 73 15.09 8.77 16.78
N VAL A 74 14.81 7.53 17.21
CA VAL A 74 15.46 6.32 16.68
C VAL A 74 14.42 5.27 16.23
N GLY A 75 14.81 4.39 15.32
CA GLY A 75 14.03 3.22 14.90
C GLY A 75 12.63 3.55 14.40
N GLY A 76 11.61 2.93 14.98
CA GLY A 76 10.20 3.08 14.56
C GLY A 76 9.62 4.49 14.77
N ASP A 77 10.21 5.30 15.64
CA ASP A 77 9.78 6.66 15.93
C ASP A 77 10.36 7.70 14.97
N SER A 78 11.31 7.32 14.13
CA SER A 78 11.91 8.20 13.13
C SER A 78 10.89 8.65 12.07
N TYR A 79 11.16 9.79 11.45
CA TYR A 79 10.30 10.36 10.41
C TYR A 79 10.13 9.41 9.22
N ALA A 80 11.22 8.82 8.73
CA ALA A 80 11.19 7.88 7.62
C ALA A 80 10.37 6.61 7.94
N ALA A 81 10.48 6.08 9.16
CA ALA A 81 9.68 4.94 9.60
C ALA A 81 8.19 5.27 9.64
N LYS A 82 7.82 6.41 10.20
CA LYS A 82 6.43 6.89 10.24
C LYS A 82 5.85 7.13 8.84
N LEU A 83 6.65 7.70 7.93
CA LEU A 83 6.26 7.89 6.53
C LEU A 83 6.00 6.54 5.84
N THR A 84 6.89 5.58 6.02
CA THR A 84 6.76 4.22 5.49
C THR A 84 5.51 3.51 6.04
N MET A 85 5.24 3.64 7.33
CA MET A 85 4.04 3.08 7.96
C MET A 85 2.75 3.70 7.40
N LYS A 86 2.72 5.03 7.24
CA LYS A 86 1.59 5.73 6.61
C LYS A 86 1.36 5.28 5.17
N ALA A 87 2.42 5.19 4.35
CA ALA A 87 2.34 4.73 2.97
C ALA A 87 1.82 3.28 2.89
N LYS A 88 2.28 2.41 3.78
CA LYS A 88 1.81 1.01 3.88
C LYS A 88 0.34 0.92 4.29
N ALA A 89 -0.09 1.75 5.23
CA ALA A 89 -1.48 1.80 5.69
C ALA A 89 -2.44 2.25 4.58
N ILE A 90 -2.07 3.26 3.79
CA ILE A 90 -2.84 3.74 2.64
C ILE A 90 -2.99 2.62 1.61
N ARG A 91 -1.90 1.93 1.27
CA ARG A 91 -1.90 0.85 0.28
C ARG A 91 -2.78 -0.35 0.68
N ILE A 92 -2.84 -0.67 1.97
CA ILE A 92 -3.71 -1.73 2.51
C ILE A 92 -5.18 -1.27 2.49
N GLY A 93 -5.44 0.00 2.77
CA GLY A 93 -6.78 0.59 2.76
C GLY A 93 -7.44 0.55 1.37
N GLU A 94 -6.73 0.99 0.34
CA GLU A 94 -7.28 1.02 -1.04
C GLU A 94 -7.60 -0.38 -1.59
N GLN A 95 -6.72 -1.37 -1.38
CA GLN A 95 -6.99 -2.75 -1.80
C GLN A 95 -8.18 -3.36 -1.05
N SER A 96 -8.37 -3.02 0.21
CA SER A 96 -9.49 -3.49 1.03
C SER A 96 -10.83 -2.90 0.57
N GLU A 97 -10.89 -1.63 0.15
CA GLU A 97 -12.12 -0.99 -0.30
C GLU A 97 -12.62 -1.57 -1.63
N ILE A 98 -11.75 -1.77 -2.59
CA ILE A 98 -12.10 -2.36 -3.90
C ILE A 98 -12.61 -3.79 -3.71
N LEU A 99 -11.90 -4.61 -2.95
CA LEU A 99 -12.32 -5.99 -2.65
C LEU A 99 -13.63 -6.04 -1.86
N ARG A 100 -13.85 -5.11 -0.96
CA ARG A 100 -15.08 -4.99 -0.17
C ARG A 100 -16.27 -4.61 -1.04
N SER A 101 -16.10 -3.69 -1.97
CA SER A 101 -17.12 -3.28 -2.94
C SER A 101 -17.47 -4.42 -3.90
N LEU A 102 -16.48 -5.13 -4.41
CA LEU A 102 -16.68 -6.32 -5.24
C LEU A 102 -17.43 -7.43 -4.49
N ASN A 103 -17.06 -7.73 -3.26
CA ASN A 103 -17.77 -8.71 -2.43
C ASN A 103 -19.20 -8.29 -2.14
N GLY A 104 -19.47 -7.00 -1.93
CA GLY A 104 -20.82 -6.45 -1.76
C GLY A 104 -21.68 -6.68 -3.00
N PHE A 105 -21.12 -6.40 -4.18
CA PHE A 105 -21.81 -6.60 -5.46
C PHE A 105 -22.11 -8.09 -5.73
N VAL A 106 -21.13 -8.96 -5.53
CA VAL A 106 -21.31 -10.42 -5.70
C VAL A 106 -22.36 -10.97 -4.74
N LYS A 107 -22.36 -10.51 -3.48
CA LYS A 107 -23.36 -10.89 -2.48
C LYS A 107 -24.76 -10.42 -2.87
N LEU A 108 -24.91 -9.18 -3.35
CA LEU A 108 -26.20 -8.64 -3.83
C LEU A 108 -26.72 -9.45 -5.03
N ALA A 109 -25.86 -9.70 -6.03
CA ALA A 109 -26.20 -10.50 -7.18
C ALA A 109 -26.62 -11.93 -6.78
N GLY A 110 -25.88 -12.57 -5.88
CA GLY A 110 -26.21 -13.89 -5.35
C GLY A 110 -27.58 -13.96 -4.67
N ILE A 111 -27.93 -12.93 -3.87
CA ILE A 111 -29.24 -12.84 -3.21
C ILE A 111 -30.35 -12.64 -4.24
N ALA A 112 -30.12 -11.85 -5.29
CA ALA A 112 -31.11 -11.58 -6.33
C ALA A 112 -31.38 -12.80 -7.23
N ILE A 113 -30.38 -13.64 -7.49
CA ILE A 113 -30.50 -14.83 -8.34
C ILE A 113 -31.47 -15.85 -7.76
N ILE A 114 -31.55 -16.01 -6.44
CA ILE A 114 -32.41 -17.00 -5.80
C ILE A 114 -33.91 -16.77 -6.10
N PRO A 115 -34.49 -15.58 -5.83
CA PRO A 115 -35.90 -15.34 -6.14
C PRO A 115 -36.20 -15.37 -7.65
N ILE A 116 -35.29 -14.90 -8.47
CA ILE A 116 -35.42 -14.93 -9.93
C ILE A 116 -35.49 -16.41 -10.40
N GLY A 117 -34.60 -17.26 -9.91
CA GLY A 117 -34.60 -18.69 -10.21
C GLY A 117 -35.92 -19.37 -9.84
N ILE A 118 -36.46 -19.06 -8.67
CA ILE A 118 -37.76 -19.61 -8.20
C ILE A 118 -38.92 -19.14 -9.12
N ILE A 119 -38.95 -17.87 -9.47
CA ILE A 119 -39.97 -17.30 -10.37
C ILE A 119 -39.88 -17.95 -11.75
N MET A 120 -38.69 -18.08 -12.31
CA MET A 120 -38.48 -18.72 -13.63
C MET A 120 -38.88 -20.20 -13.63
N PHE A 121 -38.53 -20.92 -12.58
CA PHE A 121 -38.96 -22.31 -12.45
C PHE A 121 -40.48 -22.41 -12.37
N GLY A 122 -41.14 -21.61 -11.54
CA GLY A 122 -42.58 -21.57 -11.38
C GLY A 122 -43.29 -21.22 -12.70
N GLN A 123 -42.80 -20.23 -13.42
CA GLN A 123 -43.35 -19.84 -14.71
C GLN A 123 -43.24 -20.96 -15.76
N GLN A 124 -42.09 -21.60 -15.87
CA GLN A 124 -41.90 -22.72 -16.81
C GLN A 124 -42.78 -23.94 -16.46
N TYR A 125 -42.89 -24.25 -15.18
CA TYR A 125 -43.61 -25.43 -14.75
C TYR A 125 -45.14 -25.24 -14.78
N PHE A 126 -45.64 -24.10 -14.25
CA PHE A 126 -47.07 -23.83 -14.08
C PHE A 126 -47.74 -23.18 -15.28
N LEU A 127 -47.10 -22.23 -15.97
CA LEU A 127 -47.70 -21.55 -17.11
C LEU A 127 -47.47 -22.27 -18.43
N TYR A 128 -46.28 -22.82 -18.64
CA TYR A 128 -45.93 -23.47 -19.91
C TYR A 128 -46.13 -24.99 -19.88
N GLY A 129 -46.47 -25.58 -18.73
CA GLY A 129 -46.73 -27.01 -18.59
C GLY A 129 -45.55 -27.92 -19.00
N THR A 130 -44.32 -27.40 -18.91
CA THR A 130 -43.12 -28.17 -19.27
C THR A 130 -42.75 -29.18 -18.20
N THR A 131 -42.05 -30.24 -18.58
CA THR A 131 -41.53 -31.23 -17.65
C THR A 131 -40.60 -30.61 -16.66
N ALA A 132 -40.63 -31.05 -15.38
CA ALA A 132 -39.75 -30.54 -14.32
C ALA A 132 -38.25 -30.51 -14.72
N LYS A 133 -37.81 -31.51 -15.49
CA LYS A 133 -36.43 -31.54 -16.04
C LYS A 133 -36.12 -30.37 -16.97
N MET A 134 -37.04 -30.02 -17.87
CA MET A 134 -36.89 -28.89 -18.78
C MET A 134 -36.94 -27.56 -18.05
N SER A 135 -37.81 -27.43 -17.04
CA SER A 135 -37.89 -26.22 -16.21
C SER A 135 -36.61 -25.97 -15.42
N ILE A 136 -36.00 -27.02 -14.86
CA ILE A 136 -34.70 -26.92 -14.18
C ILE A 136 -33.59 -26.54 -15.16
N GLN A 137 -33.53 -27.12 -16.35
CA GLN A 137 -32.52 -26.77 -17.34
C GLN A 137 -32.62 -25.32 -17.80
N ALA A 138 -33.83 -24.84 -18.05
CA ALA A 138 -34.05 -23.43 -18.42
C ALA A 138 -33.65 -22.46 -17.29
N MET A 139 -34.00 -22.81 -16.04
CA MET A 139 -33.59 -22.02 -14.85
C MET A 139 -32.08 -21.94 -14.71
N VAL A 140 -31.37 -23.07 -14.81
CA VAL A 140 -29.92 -23.14 -14.69
C VAL A 140 -29.23 -22.33 -15.81
N ALA A 141 -29.71 -22.45 -17.06
CA ALA A 141 -29.17 -21.69 -18.19
C ALA A 141 -29.33 -20.18 -17.99
N ALA A 142 -30.51 -19.75 -17.49
CA ALA A 142 -30.75 -18.35 -17.20
C ALA A 142 -29.86 -17.81 -16.06
N ILE A 143 -29.68 -18.58 -14.99
CA ILE A 143 -28.81 -18.22 -13.86
C ILE A 143 -27.36 -18.13 -14.30
N MET A 144 -26.85 -19.05 -15.12
CA MET A 144 -25.49 -19.00 -15.65
C MET A 144 -25.24 -17.71 -16.44
N GLY A 145 -26.19 -17.27 -17.25
CA GLY A 145 -26.09 -16.01 -18.00
C GLY A 145 -26.08 -14.74 -17.12
N MET A 146 -26.54 -14.85 -15.87
CA MET A 146 -26.54 -13.72 -14.90
C MET A 146 -25.25 -13.57 -14.11
N ILE A 147 -24.39 -14.59 -14.09
CA ILE A 147 -23.11 -14.53 -13.38
C ILE A 147 -22.14 -13.69 -14.22
N PRO A 148 -21.61 -12.58 -13.69
CA PRO A 148 -20.69 -11.72 -14.42
C PRO A 148 -19.28 -12.34 -14.50
N GLU A 149 -19.15 -13.44 -15.25
CA GLU A 149 -17.89 -14.19 -15.41
C GLU A 149 -16.76 -13.31 -15.95
N GLY A 150 -17.10 -12.31 -16.77
CA GLY A 150 -16.14 -11.34 -17.30
C GLY A 150 -15.41 -10.53 -16.23
N LEU A 151 -16.06 -10.21 -15.12
CA LEU A 151 -15.41 -9.50 -14.01
C LEU A 151 -14.38 -10.37 -13.29
N PHE A 152 -14.68 -11.64 -13.08
CA PHE A 152 -13.76 -12.61 -12.48
C PHE A 152 -12.56 -12.88 -13.39
N LEU A 153 -12.80 -13.00 -14.68
CA LEU A 153 -11.75 -13.23 -15.67
C LEU A 153 -10.82 -12.01 -15.78
N LEU A 154 -11.37 -10.80 -15.79
CA LEU A 154 -10.60 -9.55 -15.85
C LEU A 154 -9.75 -9.39 -14.57
N ALA A 155 -10.31 -9.65 -13.39
CA ALA A 155 -9.58 -9.59 -12.13
C ALA A 155 -8.44 -10.62 -12.08
N SER A 156 -8.69 -11.85 -12.55
CA SER A 156 -7.67 -12.91 -12.59
C SER A 156 -6.54 -12.59 -13.56
N VAL A 157 -6.87 -12.12 -14.77
CA VAL A 157 -5.87 -11.73 -15.78
C VAL A 157 -5.02 -10.56 -15.29
N THR A 158 -5.62 -9.54 -14.68
CA THR A 158 -4.85 -8.40 -14.15
C THR A 158 -3.92 -8.81 -13.00
N LEU A 159 -4.35 -9.72 -12.13
CA LEU A 159 -3.51 -10.28 -11.06
C LEU A 159 -2.32 -11.06 -11.63
N VAL A 160 -2.55 -11.94 -12.60
CA VAL A 160 -1.51 -12.72 -13.29
C VAL A 160 -0.53 -11.79 -14.01
N LEU A 161 -1.04 -10.79 -14.74
CA LEU A 161 -0.19 -9.83 -15.45
C LEU A 161 0.69 -9.01 -14.50
N SER A 162 0.13 -8.61 -13.36
CA SER A 162 0.86 -7.90 -12.30
C SER A 162 1.94 -8.76 -11.67
N ALA A 163 1.66 -10.05 -11.41
CA ALA A 163 2.61 -11.02 -10.89
C ALA A 163 3.76 -11.28 -11.89
N VAL A 164 3.44 -11.45 -13.17
CA VAL A 164 4.45 -11.64 -14.23
C VAL A 164 5.35 -10.42 -14.38
N ARG A 165 4.78 -9.21 -14.38
CA ARG A 165 5.58 -7.97 -14.41
C ARG A 165 6.50 -7.81 -13.19
N LEU A 166 6.06 -8.28 -12.03
CA LEU A 166 6.88 -8.24 -10.81
C LEU A 166 8.03 -9.26 -10.88
N ALA A 167 7.80 -10.41 -11.49
CA ALA A 167 8.81 -11.48 -11.65
C ALA A 167 9.86 -11.18 -12.74
N GLN A 168 9.57 -10.26 -13.65
CA GLN A 168 10.48 -9.83 -14.73
C GLN A 168 11.37 -8.63 -14.38
N LYS A 169 11.22 -8.06 -13.16
CA LYS A 169 12.10 -7.03 -12.59
C LYS A 169 13.09 -7.63 -11.59
#